data_8f21ef597301a323913ef5f4da155034
#
_entry.id   8f21ef597301a323913ef5f4da155034
#
_cell.length_a   1.000
_cell.length_b   1.000
_cell.length_c   1.000
_cell.angle_alpha   90.00
_cell.angle_beta   90.00
_cell.angle_gamma   90.00
#
_symmetry.space_group_name_H-M   'P 1'
#
loop_
_entity.id
_entity.type
_entity.pdbx_description
1 polymer ?
#
loop_
_entity_poly.entity_id
_entity_poly.type
_entity_poly.pdbx_seq_one_letter_code
_entity_poly.pdbx_strand_id
1 'polypeptide(L)'
;YGDKSDWMYMLVRTDPSASKQKGISLLVVDMASPGIEARPIDLISGKSSFCQVFFDNVKVPKDHLIGPLHGGWTLAKALLQHERRAMSKFGEFSLPNHFDLLELAERYLPPAASSSLAEAGLRARAIATAMDEHAYKLTTQRMGEEMRARQNVSGVMSIMKLVHSEQEKDKFEVLLDLMGHRALGWEGDAFEAEELAVARAWLGSFAQTIAGGSSEVQLNVIAKRVLELPEGKQAK
;
A
#
# COMPACT_ATOMS: atom_id res chain seq x y z
N TYR A 1 6.50 -11.39 5.20
CA TYR A 1 6.79 -12.80 4.91
C TYR A 1 8.22 -13.22 5.28
N GLY A 2 8.83 -12.57 6.27
CA GLY A 2 10.18 -12.91 6.73
C GLY A 2 10.28 -14.33 7.31
N ASP A 3 9.17 -14.85 7.81
CA ASP A 3 9.00 -16.23 8.30
C ASP A 3 8.93 -17.29 7.19
N LYS A 4 8.80 -16.87 5.93
CA LYS A 4 8.62 -17.73 4.76
C LYS A 4 9.69 -17.51 3.69
N SER A 5 10.55 -16.52 3.90
CA SER A 5 11.58 -16.14 2.92
C SER A 5 12.86 -16.91 3.19
N ASP A 6 13.49 -17.45 2.14
CA ASP A 6 14.79 -18.10 2.22
C ASP A 6 15.92 -17.08 2.33
N TRP A 7 15.74 -15.90 1.71
CA TRP A 7 16.75 -14.85 1.64
C TRP A 7 16.17 -13.48 1.99
N MET A 8 17.00 -12.66 2.64
CA MET A 8 16.69 -11.26 2.93
C MET A 8 17.81 -10.36 2.40
N TYR A 9 17.47 -9.31 1.67
CA TYR A 9 18.41 -8.21 1.47
C TYR A 9 18.27 -7.19 2.61
N MET A 10 19.41 -6.72 3.12
CA MET A 10 19.44 -5.90 4.31
C MET A 10 20.42 -4.74 4.15
N LEU A 11 19.97 -3.55 4.53
CA LEU A 11 20.85 -2.39 4.70
C LEU A 11 21.49 -2.44 6.08
N VAL A 12 22.80 -2.49 6.11
CA VAL A 12 23.58 -2.60 7.36
C VAL A 12 24.59 -1.48 7.47
N ARG A 13 24.84 -1.04 8.70
CA ARG A 13 25.90 -0.07 8.97
C ARG A 13 27.23 -0.77 9.05
N THR A 14 28.08 -0.55 8.05
CA THR A 14 29.42 -1.12 7.95
C THR A 14 30.53 -0.15 8.32
N ASP A 15 30.23 1.15 8.44
CA ASP A 15 31.12 2.16 9.01
C ASP A 15 30.35 3.01 10.03
N PRO A 16 30.55 2.76 11.33
CA PRO A 16 29.90 3.51 12.41
C PRO A 16 30.36 4.98 12.50
N SER A 17 31.56 5.30 11.99
CA SER A 17 32.14 6.65 12.02
C SER A 17 31.59 7.55 10.90
N ALA A 18 31.07 6.97 9.83
CA ALA A 18 30.56 7.71 8.70
C ALA A 18 29.20 8.37 9.02
N SER A 19 29.01 9.57 8.48
CA SER A 19 27.78 10.33 8.68
C SER A 19 26.58 9.72 7.95
N LYS A 20 25.44 9.61 8.65
CA LYS A 20 24.13 9.20 8.10
C LYS A 20 24.24 7.98 7.17
N GLN A 21 23.96 8.13 5.88
CA GLN A 21 23.88 7.04 4.90
C GLN A 21 25.23 6.64 4.28
N LYS A 22 26.30 7.37 4.53
CA LYS A 22 27.60 7.12 3.88
C LYS A 22 28.28 5.82 4.33
N GLY A 23 27.95 5.30 5.51
CA GLY A 23 28.51 4.06 6.04
C GLY A 23 27.56 2.86 5.95
N ILE A 24 26.65 2.83 4.97
CA ILE A 24 25.66 1.76 4.80
C ILE A 24 26.02 0.90 3.59
N SER A 25 26.02 -0.41 3.79
CA SER A 25 26.16 -1.43 2.74
C SER A 25 24.88 -2.24 2.57
N LEU A 26 24.72 -2.90 1.44
CA LEU A 26 23.62 -3.81 1.16
C LEU A 26 24.14 -5.24 1.14
N LEU A 27 23.57 -6.11 1.94
CA LEU A 27 23.89 -7.52 2.02
C LEU A 27 22.69 -8.38 1.62
N VAL A 28 22.95 -9.58 1.11
CA VAL A 28 21.99 -10.68 1.05
C VAL A 28 22.30 -11.64 2.19
N VAL A 29 21.28 -11.96 2.96
CA VAL A 29 21.40 -12.81 4.15
C VAL A 29 20.54 -14.05 3.97
N ASP A 30 21.13 -15.23 4.16
CA ASP A 30 20.41 -16.49 4.20
C ASP A 30 19.65 -16.56 5.53
N MET A 31 18.31 -16.64 5.44
CA MET A 31 17.43 -16.67 6.61
C MET A 31 17.54 -17.95 7.44
N ALA A 32 18.14 -19.00 6.90
CA ALA A 32 18.47 -20.22 7.64
C ALA A 32 19.76 -20.10 8.47
N SER A 33 20.47 -18.96 8.40
CA SER A 33 21.73 -18.74 9.16
C SER A 33 21.48 -18.81 10.67
N PRO A 34 22.39 -19.45 11.43
CA PRO A 34 22.31 -19.44 12.89
C PRO A 34 22.29 -18.02 13.46
N GLY A 35 21.44 -17.77 14.44
CA GLY A 35 21.28 -16.47 15.08
C GLY A 35 20.19 -15.58 14.45
N ILE A 36 19.46 -16.09 13.48
CA ILE A 36 18.29 -15.39 12.92
C ILE A 36 17.01 -16.01 13.50
N GLU A 37 16.13 -15.15 13.98
CA GLU A 37 14.78 -15.51 14.41
C GLU A 37 13.78 -14.57 13.79
N ALA A 38 12.81 -15.08 13.03
CA ALA A 38 11.70 -14.33 12.46
C ALA A 38 10.41 -14.63 13.23
N ARG A 39 9.81 -13.60 13.81
CA ARG A 39 8.53 -13.68 14.54
C ARG A 39 7.43 -12.97 13.76
N PRO A 40 6.37 -13.67 13.33
CA PRO A 40 5.22 -13.05 12.70
C PRO A 40 4.57 -11.99 13.59
N ILE A 41 4.04 -10.94 12.97
CA ILE A 41 3.25 -9.89 13.64
C ILE A 41 1.81 -10.06 13.21
N ASP A 42 0.92 -10.34 14.15
CA ASP A 42 -0.51 -10.42 13.88
C ASP A 42 -1.07 -9.03 13.57
N LEU A 43 -1.67 -8.89 12.39
CA LEU A 43 -2.29 -7.66 11.96
C LEU A 43 -3.78 -7.65 12.31
N ILE A 44 -4.33 -6.47 12.53
CA ILE A 44 -5.75 -6.28 12.85
C ILE A 44 -6.68 -6.85 11.75
N SER A 45 -6.21 -6.96 10.51
CA SER A 45 -6.94 -7.59 9.40
C SER A 45 -6.99 -9.12 9.46
N GLY A 46 -6.41 -9.75 10.49
CA GLY A 46 -6.32 -11.19 10.63
C GLY A 46 -5.25 -11.86 9.76
N LYS A 47 -4.38 -11.07 9.12
CA LYS A 47 -3.22 -11.57 8.35
C LYS A 47 -1.94 -11.36 9.15
N SER A 48 -0.90 -12.10 8.79
CA SER A 48 0.46 -11.91 9.33
C SER A 48 1.45 -11.82 8.17
N SER A 49 1.51 -10.65 7.54
CA SER A 49 2.39 -10.38 6.39
C SER A 49 3.74 -9.80 6.80
N PHE A 50 3.84 -9.26 8.00
CA PHE A 50 5.04 -8.65 8.56
C PHE A 50 5.63 -9.50 9.67
N CYS A 51 6.95 -9.40 9.82
CA CYS A 51 7.70 -10.09 10.87
C CYS A 51 8.63 -9.13 11.58
N GLN A 52 8.85 -9.35 12.86
CA GLN A 52 10.07 -8.93 13.52
C GLN A 52 11.17 -9.93 13.21
N VAL A 53 12.35 -9.46 12.82
CA VAL A 53 13.49 -10.32 12.58
C VAL A 53 14.62 -9.90 13.51
N PHE A 54 15.11 -10.85 14.28
CA PHE A 54 16.19 -10.67 15.23
C PHE A 54 17.47 -11.29 14.68
N PHE A 55 18.59 -10.60 14.87
CA PHE A 55 19.91 -11.04 14.42
C PHE A 55 20.84 -11.03 15.61
N ASP A 56 21.38 -12.19 15.97
CA ASP A 56 22.38 -12.33 17.03
C ASP A 56 23.64 -12.98 16.49
N ASN A 57 24.71 -12.21 16.38
CA ASN A 57 26.02 -12.63 15.90
C ASN A 57 26.01 -13.40 14.56
N VAL A 58 25.10 -13.05 13.67
CA VAL A 58 24.94 -13.68 12.35
C VAL A 58 26.17 -13.40 11.49
N LYS A 59 26.76 -14.47 10.96
CA LYS A 59 27.91 -14.39 10.05
C LYS A 59 27.43 -14.41 8.61
N VAL A 60 27.71 -13.35 7.88
CA VAL A 60 27.39 -13.25 6.45
C VAL A 60 28.67 -13.31 5.64
N PRO A 61 28.78 -14.18 4.63
CA PRO A 61 29.94 -14.24 3.73
C PRO A 61 30.18 -12.89 3.03
N LYS A 62 31.43 -12.56 2.75
CA LYS A 62 31.79 -11.27 2.12
C LYS A 62 31.30 -11.15 0.68
N ASP A 63 31.15 -12.25 -0.01
CA ASP A 63 30.62 -12.37 -1.38
C ASP A 63 29.09 -12.16 -1.45
N HIS A 64 28.41 -12.12 -0.31
CA HIS A 64 27.02 -11.70 -0.20
C HIS A 64 26.85 -10.17 -0.14
N LEU A 65 27.93 -9.39 -0.26
CA LEU A 65 27.85 -7.94 -0.42
C LEU A 65 27.34 -7.59 -1.83
N ILE A 66 26.29 -6.82 -1.90
CA ILE A 66 25.75 -6.31 -3.16
C ILE A 66 26.34 -4.92 -3.43
N GLY A 67 27.07 -4.82 -4.55
CA GLY A 67 27.74 -3.58 -4.95
C GLY A 67 28.92 -3.20 -4.07
N PRO A 68 29.39 -1.93 -4.09
CA PRO A 68 30.55 -1.51 -3.35
C PRO A 68 30.27 -1.40 -1.84
N LEU A 69 31.29 -1.66 -1.03
CA LEU A 69 31.23 -1.40 0.41
C LEU A 69 30.86 0.07 0.65
N HIS A 70 29.96 0.33 1.60
CA HIS A 70 29.37 1.65 1.92
C HIS A 70 28.50 2.26 0.80
N GLY A 71 28.23 1.53 -0.31
CA GLY A 71 27.39 1.96 -1.43
C GLY A 71 25.91 1.60 -1.32
N GLY A 72 25.51 0.95 -0.23
CA GLY A 72 24.15 0.38 -0.07
C GLY A 72 23.02 1.38 -0.17
N TRP A 73 23.21 2.63 0.27
CA TRP A 73 22.19 3.67 0.18
C TRP A 73 21.86 4.06 -1.27
N THR A 74 22.85 4.05 -2.16
CA THR A 74 22.63 4.30 -3.59
C THR A 74 21.82 3.18 -4.22
N LEU A 75 22.12 1.93 -3.85
CA LEU A 75 21.36 0.75 -4.29
C LEU A 75 19.93 0.76 -3.75
N ALA A 76 19.73 1.12 -2.47
CA ALA A 76 18.40 1.27 -1.89
C ALA A 76 17.55 2.30 -2.64
N LYS A 77 18.13 3.44 -3.03
CA LYS A 77 17.41 4.44 -3.84
C LYS A 77 17.03 3.91 -5.22
N ALA A 78 17.90 3.14 -5.86
CA ALA A 78 17.60 2.51 -7.14
C ALA A 78 16.47 1.47 -7.00
N LEU A 79 16.52 0.64 -5.96
CA LEU A 79 15.46 -0.34 -5.64
C LEU A 79 14.10 0.34 -5.45
N LEU A 80 14.04 1.41 -4.66
CA LEU A 80 12.81 2.18 -4.45
C LEU A 80 12.28 2.85 -5.73
N GLN A 81 13.16 3.17 -6.70
CA GLN A 81 12.71 3.65 -8.02
C GLN A 81 12.06 2.53 -8.84
N HIS A 82 12.60 1.31 -8.76
CA HIS A 82 11.98 0.15 -9.41
C HIS A 82 10.66 -0.22 -8.76
N GLU A 83 10.58 -0.18 -7.44
CA GLU A 83 9.34 -0.39 -6.70
C GLU A 83 8.25 0.61 -7.13
N ARG A 84 8.55 1.91 -7.19
CA ARG A 84 7.59 2.92 -7.66
C ARG A 84 7.08 2.64 -9.08
N ARG A 85 7.96 2.17 -9.98
CA ARG A 85 7.53 1.76 -11.33
C ARG A 85 6.66 0.51 -11.33
N ALA A 86 6.95 -0.44 -10.44
CA ALA A 86 6.08 -1.60 -10.24
C ALA A 86 4.74 -1.19 -9.66
N MET A 87 4.72 -0.24 -8.70
CA MET A 87 3.50 0.30 -8.10
C MET A 87 2.59 1.02 -9.10
N SER A 88 3.09 1.53 -10.20
CA SER A 88 2.23 2.06 -11.29
C SER A 88 1.40 0.96 -11.99
N LYS A 89 1.71 -0.31 -11.75
CA LYS A 89 0.92 -1.48 -12.15
C LYS A 89 -0.03 -1.97 -11.05
N PHE A 90 -0.11 -1.27 -9.91
CA PHE A 90 -0.90 -1.69 -8.74
C PHE A 90 -2.42 -1.73 -8.96
N GLY A 91 -2.94 -1.26 -10.08
CA GLY A 91 -4.28 -1.64 -10.50
C GLY A 91 -4.49 -3.15 -10.66
N GLU A 92 -3.40 -3.95 -10.71
CA GLU A 92 -3.43 -5.41 -10.78
C GLU A 92 -3.21 -6.09 -9.40
N PHE A 93 -2.79 -5.33 -8.38
CA PHE A 93 -2.58 -5.82 -7.00
C PHE A 93 -3.73 -5.46 -6.04
N SER A 94 -4.86 -5.02 -6.56
CA SER A 94 -6.11 -4.98 -5.79
C SER A 94 -6.32 -6.35 -5.15
N LEU A 95 -6.72 -6.35 -3.89
CA LEU A 95 -7.07 -7.58 -3.18
C LEU A 95 -7.90 -8.49 -4.11
N PRO A 96 -7.69 -9.82 -4.09
CA PRO A 96 -8.24 -10.75 -5.07
C PRO A 96 -9.78 -10.76 -5.20
N ASN A 97 -10.47 -10.00 -4.37
CA ASN A 97 -11.91 -9.84 -4.41
C ASN A 97 -12.25 -8.49 -5.04
N HIS A 98 -12.69 -8.51 -6.28
CA HIS A 98 -13.35 -7.39 -6.92
C HIS A 98 -14.73 -7.22 -6.27
N PHE A 99 -14.82 -6.35 -5.27
CA PHE A 99 -16.10 -5.94 -4.72
C PHE A 99 -16.72 -4.91 -5.68
N ASP A 100 -17.77 -5.31 -6.39
CA ASP A 100 -18.55 -4.37 -7.17
C ASP A 100 -19.51 -3.62 -6.25
N LEU A 101 -19.25 -2.33 -6.08
CA LEU A 101 -19.98 -1.46 -5.18
C LEU A 101 -21.44 -1.31 -5.59
N LEU A 102 -21.73 -1.28 -6.89
CA LEU A 102 -23.09 -1.11 -7.40
C LEU A 102 -23.90 -2.40 -7.25
N GLU A 103 -23.28 -3.55 -7.52
CA GLU A 103 -23.88 -4.87 -7.30
C GLU A 103 -24.25 -5.07 -5.83
N LEU A 104 -23.32 -4.73 -4.91
CA LEU A 104 -23.58 -4.84 -3.48
C LEU A 104 -24.61 -3.83 -2.99
N ALA A 105 -24.65 -2.63 -3.56
CA ALA A 105 -25.71 -1.66 -3.28
C ALA A 105 -27.09 -2.17 -3.73
N GLU A 106 -27.19 -2.85 -4.86
CA GLU A 106 -28.43 -3.49 -5.30
C GLU A 106 -28.84 -4.66 -4.39
N ARG A 107 -27.87 -5.42 -3.91
CA ARG A 107 -28.11 -6.58 -3.03
C ARG A 107 -28.58 -6.21 -1.62
N TYR A 108 -28.02 -5.16 -1.03
CA TYR A 108 -28.25 -4.80 0.37
C TYR A 108 -29.23 -3.64 0.58
N LEU A 109 -29.50 -2.82 -0.42
CA LEU A 109 -30.46 -1.72 -0.34
C LEU A 109 -31.80 -2.08 -1.00
N PRO A 110 -32.92 -1.62 -0.43
CA PRO A 110 -34.23 -1.77 -1.07
C PRO A 110 -34.26 -1.00 -2.40
N PRO A 111 -35.25 -1.31 -3.29
CA PRO A 111 -35.46 -0.52 -4.52
C PRO A 111 -35.58 0.97 -4.23
N ALA A 112 -35.05 1.82 -5.11
CA ALA A 112 -35.00 3.27 -4.90
C ALA A 112 -36.37 3.90 -4.57
N ALA A 113 -37.43 3.37 -5.17
CA ALA A 113 -38.82 3.86 -4.94
C ALA A 113 -39.32 3.61 -3.50
N SER A 114 -38.73 2.66 -2.76
CA SER A 114 -39.11 2.31 -1.38
C SER A 114 -38.01 2.64 -0.35
N SER A 115 -36.92 3.29 -0.78
CA SER A 115 -35.80 3.62 0.07
C SER A 115 -36.15 4.76 1.04
N SER A 116 -35.69 4.61 2.30
CA SER A 116 -35.64 5.72 3.25
C SER A 116 -34.62 6.77 2.79
N LEU A 117 -34.64 7.94 3.42
CA LEU A 117 -33.67 9.02 3.15
C LEU A 117 -32.22 8.56 3.42
N ALA A 118 -31.99 7.76 4.48
CA ALA A 118 -30.69 7.21 4.80
C ALA A 118 -30.17 6.24 3.72
N GLU A 119 -31.03 5.33 3.24
CA GLU A 119 -30.69 4.39 2.18
C GLU A 119 -30.46 5.08 0.82
N ALA A 120 -31.23 6.14 0.53
CA ALA A 120 -30.99 6.99 -0.63
C ALA A 120 -29.61 7.70 -0.53
N GLY A 121 -29.22 8.14 0.67
CA GLY A 121 -27.91 8.71 0.92
C GLY A 121 -26.77 7.71 0.73
N LEU A 122 -26.92 6.48 1.22
CA LEU A 122 -25.94 5.39 1.00
C LEU A 122 -25.81 5.04 -0.49
N ARG A 123 -26.92 4.97 -1.21
CA ARG A 123 -26.91 4.74 -2.66
C ARG A 123 -26.15 5.86 -3.39
N ALA A 124 -26.37 7.11 -3.02
CA ALA A 124 -25.67 8.24 -3.62
C ALA A 124 -24.16 8.17 -3.35
N ARG A 125 -23.74 7.79 -2.13
CA ARG A 125 -22.33 7.56 -1.80
C ARG A 125 -21.73 6.42 -2.62
N ALA A 126 -22.42 5.29 -2.76
CA ALA A 126 -21.96 4.16 -3.58
C ALA A 126 -21.74 4.57 -5.04
N ILE A 127 -22.69 5.32 -5.62
CA ILE A 127 -22.57 5.84 -6.99
C ILE A 127 -21.38 6.80 -7.11
N ALA A 128 -21.21 7.74 -6.18
CA ALA A 128 -20.10 8.69 -6.19
C ALA A 128 -18.75 7.95 -6.13
N THR A 129 -18.61 6.98 -5.21
CA THR A 129 -17.40 6.16 -5.11
C THR A 129 -17.13 5.36 -6.38
N ALA A 130 -18.14 4.76 -7.00
CA ALA A 130 -17.99 4.05 -8.26
C ALA A 130 -17.57 4.99 -9.42
N MET A 131 -18.07 6.22 -9.45
CA MET A 131 -17.62 7.25 -10.41
C MET A 131 -16.17 7.62 -10.20
N ASP A 132 -15.73 7.79 -8.96
CA ASP A 132 -14.33 8.10 -8.61
C ASP A 132 -13.39 6.95 -8.98
N GLU A 133 -13.77 5.69 -8.73
CA GLU A 133 -13.04 4.51 -9.18
C GLU A 133 -12.91 4.48 -10.71
N HIS A 134 -13.99 4.80 -11.43
CA HIS A 134 -13.96 4.85 -12.88
C HIS A 134 -13.03 5.96 -13.40
N ALA A 135 -13.11 7.15 -12.83
CA ALA A 135 -12.22 8.27 -13.15
C ALA A 135 -10.76 7.94 -12.87
N TYR A 136 -10.47 7.26 -11.74
CA TYR A 136 -9.14 6.74 -11.42
C TYR A 136 -8.63 5.76 -12.49
N LYS A 137 -9.46 4.80 -12.89
CA LYS A 137 -9.14 3.81 -13.93
C LYS A 137 -8.79 4.48 -15.26
N LEU A 138 -9.59 5.45 -15.71
CA LEU A 138 -9.34 6.20 -16.94
C LEU A 138 -8.03 7.01 -16.85
N THR A 139 -7.76 7.62 -15.70
CA THR A 139 -6.52 8.38 -15.46
C THR A 139 -5.30 7.46 -15.49
N THR A 140 -5.41 6.26 -14.91
CA THR A 140 -4.35 5.24 -14.96
C THR A 140 -4.07 4.78 -16.39
N GLN A 141 -5.11 4.58 -17.20
CA GLN A 141 -4.96 4.23 -18.62
C GLN A 141 -4.22 5.33 -19.38
N ARG A 142 -4.64 6.59 -19.22
CA ARG A 142 -3.98 7.75 -19.82
C ARG A 142 -2.50 7.85 -19.41
N MET A 143 -2.22 7.71 -18.11
CA MET A 143 -0.84 7.68 -17.61
C MET A 143 0.00 6.59 -18.27
N GLY A 144 -0.57 5.41 -18.48
CA GLY A 144 0.08 4.31 -19.18
C GLY A 144 0.41 4.65 -20.65
N GLU A 145 -0.44 5.40 -21.32
CA GLU A 145 -0.21 5.88 -22.69
C GLU A 145 0.89 6.96 -22.74
N GLU A 146 0.85 7.92 -21.82
CA GLU A 146 1.86 8.97 -21.68
C GLU A 146 3.26 8.36 -21.39
N MET A 147 3.32 7.31 -20.53
CA MET A 147 4.56 6.57 -20.28
C MET A 147 5.11 5.89 -21.54
N ARG A 148 4.23 5.24 -22.34
CA ARG A 148 4.62 4.63 -23.61
C ARG A 148 5.13 5.69 -24.61
N ALA A 149 4.55 6.88 -24.59
CA ALA A 149 4.99 8.04 -25.36
C ALA A 149 6.24 8.72 -24.79
N ARG A 150 6.89 8.15 -23.75
CA ARG A 150 8.08 8.65 -23.06
C ARG A 150 7.91 10.03 -22.42
N GLN A 151 6.70 10.40 -22.07
CA GLN A 151 6.41 11.62 -21.31
C GLN A 151 6.77 11.45 -19.84
N ASN A 152 7.04 12.56 -19.16
CA ASN A 152 7.34 12.55 -17.72
C ASN A 152 6.05 12.49 -16.90
N VAL A 153 5.75 11.32 -16.32
CA VAL A 153 4.58 11.08 -15.48
C VAL A 153 4.89 11.05 -13.97
N SER A 154 6.10 11.41 -13.57
CA SER A 154 6.55 11.24 -12.17
C SER A 154 5.69 11.99 -11.16
N GLY A 155 5.18 13.17 -11.50
CA GLY A 155 4.26 13.93 -10.67
C GLY A 155 2.89 13.26 -10.54
N VAL A 156 2.37 12.75 -11.65
CA VAL A 156 1.08 12.06 -11.70
C VAL A 156 1.10 10.80 -10.84
N MET A 157 2.22 10.05 -10.79
CA MET A 157 2.34 8.86 -9.96
C MET A 157 2.12 9.12 -8.46
N SER A 158 2.61 10.25 -7.95
CA SER A 158 2.38 10.63 -6.54
C SER A 158 0.91 10.97 -6.27
N ILE A 159 0.26 11.65 -7.21
CA ILE A 159 -1.18 11.96 -7.14
C ILE A 159 -1.98 10.65 -7.18
N MET A 160 -1.68 9.77 -8.13
CA MET A 160 -2.38 8.50 -8.29
C MET A 160 -2.26 7.62 -7.05
N LYS A 161 -1.06 7.56 -6.43
CA LYS A 161 -0.86 6.82 -5.18
C LYS A 161 -1.73 7.38 -4.06
N LEU A 162 -1.73 8.69 -3.87
CA LEU A 162 -2.54 9.36 -2.84
C LEU A 162 -4.03 9.06 -3.06
N VAL A 163 -4.54 9.32 -4.25
CA VAL A 163 -5.95 9.12 -4.60
C VAL A 163 -6.37 7.66 -4.40
N HIS A 164 -5.58 6.71 -4.92
CA HIS A 164 -5.90 5.29 -4.79
C HIS A 164 -6.02 4.84 -3.33
N SER A 165 -5.03 5.21 -2.51
CA SER A 165 -5.01 4.75 -1.12
C SER A 165 -6.16 5.33 -0.28
N GLU A 166 -6.60 6.54 -0.54
CA GLU A 166 -7.74 7.13 0.15
C GLU A 166 -9.07 6.56 -0.41
N GLN A 167 -9.19 6.42 -1.72
CA GLN A 167 -10.38 5.81 -2.35
C GLN A 167 -10.61 4.36 -1.92
N GLU A 168 -9.58 3.54 -1.79
CA GLU A 168 -9.70 2.17 -1.30
C GLU A 168 -10.28 2.13 0.12
N LYS A 169 -9.79 2.99 0.99
CA LYS A 169 -10.30 3.10 2.36
C LYS A 169 -11.77 3.52 2.38
N ASP A 170 -12.11 4.58 1.63
CA ASP A 170 -13.47 5.11 1.56
C ASP A 170 -14.44 4.12 0.91
N LYS A 171 -14.00 3.36 -0.11
CA LYS A 171 -14.76 2.29 -0.72
C LYS A 171 -15.15 1.22 0.27
N PHE A 172 -14.19 0.69 1.04
CA PHE A 172 -14.50 -0.33 2.03
C PHE A 172 -15.37 0.17 3.16
N GLU A 173 -15.29 1.44 3.52
CA GLU A 173 -16.20 2.07 4.48
C GLU A 173 -17.64 2.11 3.93
N VAL A 174 -17.83 2.50 2.66
CA VAL A 174 -19.14 2.46 2.01
C VAL A 174 -19.69 1.03 1.93
N LEU A 175 -18.85 0.04 1.65
CA LEU A 175 -19.24 -1.37 1.64
C LEU A 175 -19.72 -1.85 3.01
N LEU A 176 -19.02 -1.49 4.09
CA LEU A 176 -19.45 -1.80 5.46
C LEU A 176 -20.82 -1.16 5.78
N ASP A 177 -21.01 0.10 5.40
CA ASP A 177 -22.27 0.81 5.61
C ASP A 177 -23.43 0.17 4.84
N LEU A 178 -23.19 -0.25 3.58
CA LEU A 178 -24.18 -0.97 2.76
C LEU A 178 -24.59 -2.31 3.38
N MET A 179 -23.62 -3.07 3.89
CA MET A 179 -23.85 -4.38 4.49
C MET A 179 -24.49 -4.29 5.89
N GLY A 180 -24.39 -3.15 6.57
CA GLY A 180 -24.94 -2.92 7.89
C GLY A 180 -24.46 -3.99 8.90
N HIS A 181 -25.40 -4.67 9.58
CA HIS A 181 -25.06 -5.69 10.59
C HIS A 181 -24.29 -6.90 10.01
N ARG A 182 -24.44 -7.18 8.70
CA ARG A 182 -23.66 -8.24 8.04
C ARG A 182 -22.16 -7.93 7.98
N ALA A 183 -21.78 -6.66 8.02
CA ALA A 183 -20.38 -6.22 8.09
C ALA A 183 -19.68 -6.53 9.42
N LEU A 184 -20.42 -6.92 10.47
CA LEU A 184 -19.86 -7.32 11.75
C LEU A 184 -19.33 -8.77 11.75
N GLY A 185 -19.56 -9.53 10.67
CA GLY A 185 -19.07 -10.89 10.53
C GLY A 185 -17.54 -10.94 10.46
N TRP A 186 -16.94 -11.82 11.28
CA TRP A 186 -15.50 -12.06 11.23
C TRP A 186 -15.18 -13.50 10.82
N GLU A 187 -15.99 -14.45 11.25
CA GLU A 187 -15.92 -15.88 10.95
C GLU A 187 -17.28 -16.52 11.20
N GLY A 188 -17.47 -17.76 10.74
CA GLY A 188 -18.65 -18.58 10.96
C GLY A 188 -19.56 -18.70 9.76
N ASP A 189 -20.37 -19.77 9.74
CA ASP A 189 -21.19 -20.18 8.60
C ASP A 189 -22.46 -19.32 8.37
N ALA A 190 -22.73 -18.35 9.26
CA ALA A 190 -23.86 -17.44 9.13
C ALA A 190 -23.61 -16.29 8.14
N PHE A 191 -22.38 -16.15 7.64
CA PHE A 191 -21.94 -15.10 6.76
C PHE A 191 -21.39 -15.68 5.45
N GLU A 192 -21.61 -14.97 4.37
CA GLU A 192 -20.99 -15.29 3.09
C GLU A 192 -19.49 -14.97 3.13
N ALA A 193 -18.69 -15.71 2.36
CA ALA A 193 -17.24 -15.50 2.30
C ALA A 193 -16.86 -14.08 1.90
N GLU A 194 -17.66 -13.45 1.04
CA GLU A 194 -17.51 -12.06 0.62
C GLU A 194 -17.74 -11.08 1.78
N GLU A 195 -18.78 -11.33 2.61
CA GLU A 195 -19.08 -10.49 3.78
C GLU A 195 -17.94 -10.53 4.79
N LEU A 196 -17.40 -11.71 5.07
CA LEU A 196 -16.23 -11.89 5.95
C LEU A 196 -14.98 -11.20 5.40
N ALA A 197 -14.84 -11.14 4.07
CA ALA A 197 -13.68 -10.52 3.42
C ALA A 197 -13.72 -8.99 3.48
N VAL A 198 -14.90 -8.35 3.43
CA VAL A 198 -15.03 -6.89 3.43
C VAL A 198 -14.49 -6.26 4.70
N ALA A 199 -14.85 -6.77 5.89
CA ALA A 199 -14.35 -6.25 7.16
C ALA A 199 -12.81 -6.34 7.25
N ARG A 200 -12.25 -7.48 6.81
CA ARG A 200 -10.79 -7.70 6.77
C ARG A 200 -10.11 -6.77 5.76
N ALA A 201 -10.72 -6.54 4.60
CA ALA A 201 -10.22 -5.66 3.58
C ALA A 201 -10.22 -4.21 4.04
N TRP A 202 -11.29 -3.76 4.71
CA TRP A 202 -11.36 -2.43 5.32
C TRP A 202 -10.23 -2.20 6.31
N LEU A 203 -10.04 -3.10 7.27
CA LEU A 203 -8.93 -3.01 8.22
C LEU A 203 -7.55 -3.02 7.53
N GLY A 204 -7.40 -3.79 6.45
CA GLY A 204 -6.18 -3.82 5.65
C GLY A 204 -5.95 -2.56 4.82
N SER A 205 -7.00 -1.85 4.42
CA SER A 205 -6.91 -0.66 3.55
C SER A 205 -6.17 0.50 4.21
N PHE A 206 -6.22 0.61 5.54
CA PHE A 206 -5.46 1.65 6.27
C PHE A 206 -3.95 1.55 6.04
N ALA A 207 -3.42 0.36 5.82
CA ALA A 207 -2.01 0.18 5.48
C ALA A 207 -1.64 0.83 4.13
N GLN A 208 -2.58 0.96 3.21
CA GLN A 208 -2.35 1.57 1.89
C GLN A 208 -2.04 3.07 2.00
N THR A 209 -2.57 3.77 2.98
CA THR A 209 -2.27 5.19 3.22
C THR A 209 -0.89 5.42 3.83
N ILE A 210 -0.19 4.35 4.25
CA ILE A 210 1.14 4.38 4.86
C ILE A 210 2.19 3.80 3.91
N ALA A 211 1.91 2.63 3.32
CA ALA A 211 2.82 1.91 2.44
C ALA A 211 3.18 2.71 1.18
N GLY A 212 4.39 2.54 0.68
CA GLY A 212 4.86 3.26 -0.52
C GLY A 212 5.01 4.78 -0.36
N GLY A 213 5.05 5.26 0.88
CA GLY A 213 5.05 6.66 1.29
C GLY A 213 3.68 7.11 1.79
N SER A 214 3.62 7.64 3.01
CA SER A 214 2.35 8.04 3.62
C SER A 214 1.65 9.15 2.82
N SER A 215 0.35 9.32 3.05
CA SER A 215 -0.46 10.37 2.41
C SER A 215 0.19 11.75 2.60
N GLU A 216 0.74 12.05 3.80
CA GLU A 216 1.43 13.31 4.09
C GLU A 216 2.73 13.45 3.28
N VAL A 217 3.47 12.35 3.11
CA VAL A 217 4.68 12.36 2.27
C VAL A 217 4.31 12.59 0.80
N GLN A 218 3.25 11.97 0.30
CA GLN A 218 2.77 12.20 -1.07
C GLN A 218 2.31 13.64 -1.26
N LEU A 219 1.56 14.21 -0.31
CA LEU A 219 1.16 15.62 -0.34
C LEU A 219 2.37 16.55 -0.40
N ASN A 220 3.42 16.28 0.40
CA ASN A 220 4.66 17.06 0.35
C ASN A 220 5.38 16.95 -1.02
N VAL A 221 5.40 15.75 -1.61
CA VAL A 221 5.98 15.55 -2.95
C VAL A 221 5.18 16.31 -4.00
N ILE A 222 3.85 16.23 -3.96
CA ILE A 222 2.95 16.94 -4.87
C ILE A 222 3.16 18.44 -4.73
N ALA A 223 3.13 18.99 -3.51
CA ALA A 223 3.32 20.40 -3.26
C ALA A 223 4.64 20.93 -3.82
N LYS A 224 5.74 20.21 -3.56
CA LYS A 224 7.10 20.67 -3.93
C LYS A 224 7.47 20.40 -5.39
N ARG A 225 7.04 19.28 -5.97
CA ARG A 225 7.54 18.82 -7.28
C ARG A 225 6.52 18.90 -8.40
N VAL A 226 5.24 18.98 -8.07
CA VAL A 226 4.17 19.09 -9.07
C VAL A 226 3.62 20.50 -9.13
N LEU A 227 3.33 21.09 -7.96
CA LEU A 227 2.79 22.43 -7.83
C LEU A 227 3.86 23.51 -7.64
N GLU A 228 5.14 23.11 -7.43
CA GLU A 228 6.28 23.99 -7.21
C GLU A 228 6.03 25.08 -6.15
N LEU A 229 5.26 24.71 -5.12
CA LEU A 229 4.95 25.64 -4.03
C LEU A 229 6.22 25.98 -3.23
N PRO A 230 6.36 27.24 -2.77
CA PRO A 230 7.52 27.65 -1.99
C PRO A 230 7.62 26.88 -0.68
N GLU A 231 8.85 26.49 -0.31
CA GLU A 231 9.08 25.89 1.01
C GLU A 231 8.79 26.91 2.10
N GLY A 232 7.95 26.53 3.06
CA GLY A 232 7.74 27.33 4.26
C GLY A 232 9.08 27.61 4.95
N LYS A 233 9.33 28.84 5.38
CA LYS A 233 10.51 29.18 6.19
C LYS A 233 10.46 28.27 7.42
N GLN A 234 11.48 27.41 7.58
CA GLN A 234 11.65 26.69 8.83
C GLN A 234 11.71 27.74 9.95
N ALA A 235 10.77 27.67 10.88
CA ALA A 235 10.88 28.42 12.12
C ALA A 235 12.21 27.98 12.78
N LYS A 236 13.10 28.96 12.96
CA LYS A 236 14.40 28.76 13.61
C LYS A 236 14.18 28.51 15.09
#